data_3d8ec85e3aaa9bff8bfba2cf8786240d
#
_entry.id   3d8ec85e3aaa9bff8bfba2cf8786240d
#
_cell.length_a   1.000
_cell.length_b   1.000
_cell.length_c   1.000
_cell.angle_alpha   90.00
_cell.angle_beta   90.00
_cell.angle_gamma   90.00
#
_symmetry.space_group_name_H-M   'P 1'
#
loop_
_entity.id
_entity.type
_entity.pdbx_description
1 polymer ?
#
loop_
_entity_poly.entity_id
_entity_poly.type
_entity_poly.pdbx_seq_one_letter_code
_entity_poly.pdbx_strand_id
1 'polypeptide(L)'
;LEVGDTATDFEHRTFGDELLRCQRYFVRLGGVGRDYFVGGSNASFGYFSTDLPVQMRATPTLSNNGGFTINNFAAAGTPTDVDVELASKNRFGFRTSGGVTYTLGNALVFYEASTDSGNLKLDAEL
;
A
#
# COMPACT_ATOMS: atom_id res chain seq x y z
N LEU A 1 -4.12 -21.76 -22.53
CA LEU A 1 -3.73 -22.89 -23.38
C LEU A 1 -4.33 -24.14 -22.76
N GLU A 2 -5.28 -24.77 -23.42
CA GLU A 2 -5.83 -26.04 -23.00
C GLU A 2 -5.00 -27.17 -23.60
N VAL A 3 -4.72 -28.18 -22.76
CA VAL A 3 -4.04 -29.40 -23.21
C VAL A 3 -5.13 -30.47 -23.37
N GLY A 4 -5.58 -30.67 -24.59
CA GLY A 4 -6.60 -31.68 -24.94
C GLY A 4 -7.14 -31.49 -26.37
N ASP A 5 -7.78 -32.52 -26.89
CA ASP A 5 -8.34 -32.54 -28.25
C ASP A 5 -9.76 -31.94 -28.32
N THR A 6 -10.32 -31.53 -27.18
CA THR A 6 -11.68 -30.93 -27.09
C THR A 6 -11.61 -29.67 -26.30
N ALA A 7 -12.02 -28.55 -26.91
CA ALA A 7 -12.17 -27.28 -26.21
C ALA A 7 -13.28 -27.40 -25.17
N THR A 8 -12.98 -27.05 -23.91
CA THR A 8 -14.01 -26.94 -22.89
C THR A 8 -14.77 -25.62 -23.03
N ASP A 9 -15.97 -25.56 -22.50
CA ASP A 9 -16.77 -24.33 -22.50
C ASP A 9 -15.99 -23.20 -21.81
N PHE A 10 -16.05 -21.99 -22.40
CA PHE A 10 -15.40 -20.82 -21.82
C PHE A 10 -15.98 -20.51 -20.45
N GLU A 11 -15.14 -20.61 -19.43
CA GLU A 11 -15.55 -20.32 -18.06
C GLU A 11 -15.75 -18.82 -17.87
N HIS A 12 -17.02 -18.39 -17.86
CA HIS A 12 -17.38 -16.99 -17.56
C HIS A 12 -17.20 -16.72 -16.08
N ARG A 13 -16.18 -15.95 -15.73
CA ARG A 13 -15.95 -15.48 -14.38
C ARG A 13 -16.54 -14.09 -14.19
N THR A 14 -16.97 -13.79 -12.97
CA THR A 14 -17.38 -12.43 -12.65
C THR A 14 -16.17 -11.49 -12.56
N PHE A 15 -16.38 -10.22 -12.86
CA PHE A 15 -15.31 -9.20 -12.69
C PHE A 15 -14.76 -9.20 -11.27
N GLY A 16 -15.61 -9.39 -10.25
CA GLY A 16 -15.19 -9.45 -8.86
C GLY A 16 -14.24 -10.59 -8.56
N ASP A 17 -14.50 -11.79 -9.10
CA ASP A 17 -13.61 -12.95 -8.92
C ASP A 17 -12.25 -12.73 -9.57
N GLU A 18 -12.22 -12.15 -10.76
CA GLU A 18 -10.96 -11.83 -11.44
C GLU A 18 -10.18 -10.75 -10.69
N LEU A 19 -10.86 -9.70 -10.20
CA LEU A 19 -10.23 -8.65 -9.41
C LEU A 19 -9.57 -9.21 -8.14
N LEU A 20 -10.29 -10.05 -7.37
CA LEU A 20 -9.75 -10.68 -6.18
C LEU A 20 -8.52 -11.56 -6.47
N ARG A 21 -8.52 -12.26 -7.61
CA ARG A 21 -7.37 -13.05 -8.05
C ARG A 21 -6.18 -12.14 -8.38
N CYS A 22 -6.39 -11.05 -9.10
CA CYS A 22 -5.33 -10.08 -9.41
C CYS A 22 -4.74 -9.45 -8.15
N GLN A 23 -5.58 -9.10 -7.18
CA GLN A 23 -5.16 -8.51 -5.90
C GLN A 23 -4.29 -9.45 -5.05
N ARG A 24 -4.31 -10.75 -5.29
CA ARG A 24 -3.40 -11.70 -4.62
C ARG A 24 -1.94 -11.55 -5.08
N TYR A 25 -1.72 -10.93 -6.23
CA TYR A 25 -0.38 -10.69 -6.80
C TYR A 25 0.04 -9.23 -6.65
N PHE A 26 -0.89 -8.33 -6.86
CA PHE A 26 -0.60 -6.91 -6.90
C PHE A 26 -1.73 -6.10 -6.25
N VAL A 27 -1.35 -5.23 -5.32
CA VAL A 27 -2.26 -4.25 -4.70
C VAL A 27 -1.65 -2.86 -4.82
N ARG A 28 -2.44 -1.92 -5.28
CA ARG A 28 -2.12 -0.50 -5.24
C ARG A 28 -2.89 0.15 -4.10
N LEU A 29 -2.18 0.81 -3.20
CA LEU A 29 -2.74 1.62 -2.13
C LEU A 29 -2.51 3.10 -2.47
N GLY A 30 -3.57 3.90 -2.45
CA GLY A 30 -3.56 5.27 -2.95
C GLY A 30 -3.80 5.36 -4.46
N GLY A 31 -3.94 6.56 -4.97
CA GLY A 31 -3.96 6.84 -6.43
C GLY A 31 -5.22 7.48 -6.99
N VAL A 32 -6.39 7.23 -6.47
CA VAL A 32 -7.62 7.92 -6.89
C VAL A 32 -8.36 8.44 -5.67
N GLY A 33 -8.37 9.73 -5.49
CA GLY A 33 -8.84 10.33 -4.26
C GLY A 33 -7.73 10.32 -3.21
N ARG A 34 -7.89 11.04 -2.14
CA ARG A 34 -6.88 11.13 -1.09
C ARG A 34 -7.05 9.97 -0.11
N ASP A 35 -6.28 8.91 -0.30
CA ASP A 35 -6.21 7.86 0.72
C ASP A 35 -5.39 8.35 1.91
N TYR A 36 -5.94 8.15 3.09
CA TYR A 36 -5.33 8.54 4.35
C TYR A 36 -4.94 7.32 5.15
N PHE A 37 -3.69 7.29 5.60
CA PHE A 37 -3.22 6.33 6.57
C PHE A 37 -2.99 7.05 7.90
N VAL A 38 -3.55 6.53 8.96
CA VAL A 38 -3.34 7.06 10.32
C VAL A 38 -2.34 6.17 11.04
N GLY A 39 -1.41 6.81 11.71
CA GLY A 39 -0.35 6.11 12.42
C GLY A 39 0.14 6.88 13.63
N GLY A 40 1.18 6.34 14.23
CA GLY A 40 1.87 6.95 15.36
C GLY A 40 3.34 7.16 15.07
N SER A 41 4.03 7.89 15.92
CA SER A 41 5.46 8.15 15.79
C SER A 41 6.26 7.74 17.01
N ASN A 42 7.52 7.37 16.77
CA ASN A 42 8.58 7.46 17.75
C ASN A 42 9.39 8.76 17.54
N ALA A 43 10.57 8.87 18.15
CA ALA A 43 11.42 10.06 18.00
C ALA A 43 12.03 10.25 16.60
N SER A 44 11.96 9.26 15.71
CA SER A 44 12.70 9.24 14.44
C SER A 44 11.82 8.91 13.23
N PHE A 45 10.74 8.17 13.43
CA PHE A 45 9.93 7.60 12.35
C PHE A 45 8.44 7.71 12.63
N GLY A 46 7.65 7.82 11.55
CA GLY A 46 6.22 7.57 11.55
C GLY A 46 5.92 6.13 11.12
N TYR A 47 4.96 5.48 11.78
CA TYR A 47 4.57 4.10 11.53
C TYR A 47 3.12 4.03 11.14
N PHE A 48 2.85 3.32 10.06
CA PHE A 48 1.52 3.15 9.49
C PHE A 48 1.28 1.68 9.16
N SER A 49 0.05 1.24 9.25
CA SER A 49 -0.33 -0.10 8.82
C SER A 49 -1.73 -0.13 8.23
N THR A 50 -1.95 -1.07 7.32
CA THR A 50 -3.25 -1.33 6.71
C THR A 50 -3.43 -2.83 6.49
N ASP A 51 -4.68 -3.27 6.59
CA ASP A 51 -5.04 -4.61 6.18
C ASP A 51 -5.19 -4.66 4.65
N LEU A 52 -4.78 -5.75 4.05
CA LEU A 52 -4.89 -5.96 2.62
C LEU A 52 -6.29 -6.48 2.26
N PRO A 53 -6.85 -6.10 1.10
CA PRO A 53 -8.20 -6.48 0.70
C PRO A 53 -8.35 -7.99 0.53
N VAL A 54 -7.27 -8.67 0.21
CA VAL A 54 -7.20 -10.13 0.08
C VAL A 54 -5.86 -10.64 0.59
N GLN A 55 -5.81 -11.92 0.94
CA GLN A 55 -4.53 -12.56 1.26
C GLN A 55 -3.68 -12.67 -0.01
N MET A 56 -2.52 -12.03 0.00
CA MET A 56 -1.57 -12.09 -1.10
C MET A 56 -0.90 -13.47 -1.22
N ARG A 57 -0.43 -13.80 -2.41
CA ARG A 57 0.22 -15.09 -2.70
C ARG A 57 1.53 -15.26 -1.93
N ALA A 58 2.31 -14.23 -1.85
CA ALA A 58 3.58 -14.15 -1.12
C ALA A 58 3.59 -12.90 -0.23
N THR A 59 4.61 -12.76 0.60
CA THR A 59 4.89 -11.50 1.29
C THR A 59 5.25 -10.44 0.26
N PRO A 60 4.51 -9.33 0.17
CA PRO A 60 4.73 -8.34 -0.88
C PRO A 60 6.01 -7.54 -0.69
N THR A 61 6.58 -7.12 -1.79
CA THR A 61 7.58 -6.06 -1.86
C THR A 61 6.91 -4.71 -2.06
N LEU A 62 7.50 -3.65 -1.50
CA LEU A 62 7.01 -2.28 -1.67
C LEU A 62 7.77 -1.58 -2.76
N SER A 63 7.04 -0.92 -3.65
CA SER A 63 7.56 0.19 -4.44
C SER A 63 6.63 1.40 -4.32
N ASN A 64 7.19 2.59 -4.41
CA ASN A 64 6.43 3.83 -4.40
C ASN A 64 6.96 4.78 -5.48
N ASN A 65 6.13 5.69 -5.93
CA ASN A 65 6.53 6.72 -6.91
C ASN A 65 6.58 8.14 -6.32
N GLY A 66 6.63 8.26 -5.00
CA GLY A 66 6.63 9.55 -4.30
C GLY A 66 5.25 10.21 -4.28
N GLY A 67 5.23 11.53 -4.13
CA GLY A 67 3.99 12.31 -4.14
C GLY A 67 3.17 12.20 -2.85
N PHE A 68 3.79 11.85 -1.72
CA PHE A 68 3.13 11.74 -0.43
C PHE A 68 3.40 12.96 0.46
N THR A 69 2.49 13.19 1.36
CA THR A 69 2.60 14.16 2.45
C THR A 69 2.41 13.45 3.78
N ILE A 70 3.25 13.78 4.74
CA ILE A 70 3.06 13.42 6.14
C ILE A 70 2.67 14.65 6.94
N ASN A 71 1.76 14.50 7.89
CA ASN A 71 1.26 15.59 8.73
C ASN A 71 1.19 15.13 10.20
N ASN A 72 1.77 15.91 11.09
CA ASN A 72 1.75 15.69 12.55
C ASN A 72 0.80 16.64 13.27
N PHE A 73 -0.15 17.24 12.55
CA PHE A 73 -1.12 18.26 13.02
C PHE A 73 -0.51 19.61 13.41
N ALA A 74 0.79 19.73 13.51
CA ALA A 74 1.52 20.99 13.69
C ALA A 74 2.20 21.45 12.41
N ALA A 75 2.65 20.52 11.60
CA ALA A 75 3.32 20.77 10.32
C ALA A 75 3.02 19.64 9.33
N ALA A 76 3.12 19.95 8.06
CA ALA A 76 3.05 18.99 6.97
C ALA A 76 4.30 19.09 6.10
N GLY A 77 4.77 17.97 5.57
CA GLY A 77 5.94 17.93 4.69
C GLY A 77 6.01 16.64 3.89
N THR A 78 6.92 16.61 2.92
CA THR A 78 7.17 15.41 2.11
C THR A 78 8.14 14.49 2.85
N PRO A 79 7.80 13.22 3.09
CA PRO A 79 8.72 12.28 3.69
C PRO A 79 9.95 12.09 2.79
N THR A 80 11.11 11.92 3.41
CA THR A 80 12.36 11.66 2.69
C THR A 80 12.40 10.20 2.23
N ASP A 81 11.82 9.32 3.02
CA ASP A 81 11.85 7.89 2.78
C ASP A 81 10.56 7.20 3.23
N VAL A 82 10.19 6.12 2.54
CA VAL A 82 9.04 5.27 2.83
C VAL A 82 9.49 3.81 2.71
N ASP A 83 9.67 3.16 3.83
CA ASP A 83 10.21 1.81 3.93
C ASP A 83 9.19 0.81 4.44
N VAL A 84 9.38 -0.46 4.09
CA VAL A 84 8.65 -1.56 4.71
C VAL A 84 9.08 -1.72 6.16
N GLU A 85 8.12 -1.76 7.07
CA GLU A 85 8.36 -2.08 8.49
C GLU A 85 7.84 -3.48 8.83
N LEU A 86 6.66 -3.81 8.35
CA LEU A 86 6.05 -5.11 8.54
C LEU A 86 5.33 -5.52 7.26
N ALA A 87 5.70 -6.65 6.70
CA ALA A 87 4.98 -7.24 5.59
C ALA A 87 4.56 -8.67 5.90
N SER A 88 3.29 -8.95 5.67
CA SER A 88 2.72 -10.29 5.70
C SER A 88 1.74 -10.45 4.54
N LYS A 89 1.22 -11.65 4.33
CA LYS A 89 0.27 -11.89 3.23
C LYS A 89 -1.07 -11.17 3.41
N ASN A 90 -1.41 -10.73 4.62
CA ASN A 90 -2.72 -10.14 4.93
C ASN A 90 -2.62 -8.70 5.41
N ARG A 91 -1.44 -8.28 5.85
CA ARG A 91 -1.25 -6.97 6.46
C ARG A 91 0.07 -6.36 6.01
N PHE A 92 0.02 -5.07 5.76
CA PHE A 92 1.17 -4.31 5.35
C PHE A 92 1.39 -3.13 6.30
N GLY A 93 2.62 -2.96 6.78
CA GLY A 93 3.05 -1.83 7.56
C GLY A 93 4.28 -1.19 6.94
N PHE A 94 4.30 0.12 6.95
CA PHE A 94 5.42 0.92 6.47
C PHE A 94 5.79 2.00 7.47
N ARG A 95 7.01 2.47 7.37
CA ARG A 95 7.50 3.61 8.13
C ARG A 95 7.93 4.72 7.19
N THR A 96 7.92 5.93 7.72
CA THR A 96 8.40 7.13 7.02
C THR A 96 9.45 7.84 7.84
N SER A 97 10.40 8.49 7.17
CA SER A 97 11.36 9.39 7.79
C SER A 97 11.34 10.77 7.10
N GLY A 98 11.77 11.81 7.81
CA GLY A 98 11.80 13.18 7.28
C GLY A 98 10.41 13.79 7.06
N GLY A 99 10.37 14.95 6.47
CA GLY A 99 9.16 15.71 6.15
C GLY A 99 8.59 16.51 7.32
N VAL A 100 8.53 15.93 8.51
CA VAL A 100 8.09 16.59 9.75
C VAL A 100 8.98 16.21 10.92
N THR A 101 8.88 16.97 12.03
CA THR A 101 9.50 16.55 13.28
C THR A 101 8.67 15.46 13.93
N TYR A 102 9.28 14.33 14.19
CA TYR A 102 8.66 13.22 14.90
C TYR A 102 8.82 13.38 16.42
N THR A 103 7.76 13.12 17.13
CA THR A 103 7.75 13.13 18.60
C THR A 103 7.07 11.87 19.09
N LEU A 104 7.66 11.20 20.06
CA LEU A 104 7.13 9.95 20.61
C LEU A 104 5.67 10.09 21.03
N GLY A 105 4.82 9.23 20.52
CA GLY A 105 3.40 9.15 20.84
C GLY A 105 2.50 10.11 20.08
N ASN A 106 3.03 10.94 19.17
CA ASN A 106 2.20 11.79 18.33
C ASN A 106 1.46 10.97 17.27
N ALA A 107 0.21 11.33 17.03
CA ALA A 107 -0.53 10.85 15.89
C ALA A 107 -0.02 11.50 14.60
N LEU A 108 -0.02 10.71 13.54
CA LEU A 108 0.39 11.12 12.21
C LEU A 108 -0.67 10.77 11.18
N VAL A 109 -0.74 11.56 10.13
CA VAL A 109 -1.51 11.24 8.92
C VAL A 109 -0.56 11.23 7.74
N PHE A 110 -0.61 10.17 6.96
CA PHE A 110 0.11 10.02 5.71
C PHE A 110 -0.90 9.93 4.57
N TYR A 111 -0.73 10.74 3.53
CA TYR A 111 -1.68 10.85 2.42
C TYR A 111 -1.00 11.30 1.14
N GLU A 112 -1.69 11.17 0.03
CA GLU A 112 -1.24 11.72 -1.24
C GLU A 112 -1.26 13.25 -1.25
N ALA A 113 -0.19 13.85 -1.76
CA ALA A 113 -0.06 15.32 -1.86
C ALA A 113 -1.07 15.92 -2.86
N SER A 114 -1.37 15.18 -3.93
CA SER A 114 -2.37 15.55 -4.93
C SER A 114 -2.97 14.29 -5.56
N THR A 115 -4.12 14.41 -6.21
CA THR A 115 -4.76 13.29 -6.91
C THR A 115 -3.80 12.64 -7.90
N ASP A 116 -3.68 11.32 -7.83
CA ASP A 116 -2.87 10.46 -8.71
C ASP A 116 -1.34 10.67 -8.63
N SER A 117 -0.83 11.48 -7.69
CA SER A 117 0.60 11.78 -7.61
C SER A 117 1.41 10.74 -6.84
N GLY A 118 0.81 10.08 -5.85
CA GLY A 118 1.49 9.11 -5.00
C GLY A 118 0.73 7.78 -4.92
N ASN A 119 1.45 6.68 -4.99
CA ASN A 119 0.89 5.37 -4.68
C ASN A 119 1.94 4.43 -4.13
N LEU A 120 1.51 3.59 -3.21
CA LEU A 120 2.25 2.45 -2.71
C LEU A 120 1.84 1.24 -3.53
N LYS A 121 2.79 0.58 -4.14
CA LYS A 121 2.56 -0.65 -4.92
C LYS A 121 3.13 -1.82 -4.15
N LEU A 122 2.29 -2.80 -3.91
CA LEU A 122 2.62 -4.04 -3.24
C LEU A 122 2.61 -5.14 -4.28
N ASP A 123 3.75 -5.75 -4.51
CA ASP A 123 3.96 -6.80 -5.48
C ASP A 123 4.34 -8.09 -4.78
N ALA A 124 3.60 -9.16 -5.05
CA ALA A 124 3.81 -10.50 -4.52
C ALA A 124 4.07 -11.52 -5.64
N GLU A 125 4.55 -11.07 -6.79
CA GLU A 125 5.09 -11.96 -7.81
C GLU A 125 6.40 -12.60 -7.32
N LEU A 126 6.66 -13.82 -7.77
CA LEU A 126 7.83 -14.61 -7.40
C LEU A 126 8.97 -14.37 -8.39
#